data_56ecc67f808456e7a54619bf0d468865
#
_entry.id   56ecc67f808456e7a54619bf0d468865
#
_cell.length_a   1.000
_cell.length_b   1.000
_cell.length_c   1.000
_cell.angle_alpha   90.00
_cell.angle_beta   90.00
_cell.angle_gamma   90.00
#
_symmetry.space_group_name_H-M   'P 1'
#
loop_
_entity.id
_entity.type
_entity.pdbx_description
1 polymer ?
#
loop_
_entity_poly.entity_id
_entity_poly.type
_entity_poly.pdbx_seq_one_letter_code
_entity_poly.pdbx_strand_id
1 'polypeptide(L)'
;MTRALLCLGTSAFALTALWAVHMPFREYPGVEYRVGDIPLPPDWQEQTEWAFARLMYPPAPYRRGFRFGGWDWTQGLTMWTQDYPRADRHFAPAIRRLTRLHVRSVEQPVNLDDGDVFDWPWLYAVQTGTWRLTDSQAASLREYLLRGGFLMCDDFWGDSEWEVFMESMRRVLPGRPAVDLPDSEAIFHTVYDLNDRYQVASRGSVNRGRTDKCEPCPPRWRGIYDDKGRLSVAITFESDVGDSWEWADDPTYPERFAALGIRIGVNYVIYAMTH
;
A
#
# COMPACT_ATOMS: atom_id res chain seq x y z
N MET A 1 62.81 33.52 22.27
CA MET A 1 61.67 33.87 21.38
C MET A 1 61.31 32.65 20.55
N THR A 2 60.42 31.82 21.03
CA THR A 2 60.03 30.55 20.41
C THR A 2 58.61 30.70 19.82
N ARG A 3 58.47 30.62 18.49
CA ARG A 3 57.19 30.69 17.80
C ARG A 3 56.56 29.29 17.76
N ALA A 4 55.41 29.16 18.41
CA ALA A 4 54.55 27.96 18.28
C ALA A 4 53.74 28.05 16.99
N LEU A 5 53.89 27.04 16.08
CA LEU A 5 53.02 26.84 14.96
C LEU A 5 51.78 26.05 15.43
N LEU A 6 50.60 26.67 15.34
CA LEU A 6 49.32 25.98 15.42
C LEU A 6 49.02 25.34 14.07
N CYS A 7 49.01 24.03 14.02
CA CYS A 7 48.43 23.23 12.90
C CYS A 7 46.93 23.13 13.09
N LEU A 8 46.15 23.88 12.32
CA LEU A 8 44.72 23.70 12.17
C LEU A 8 44.48 22.48 11.24
N GLY A 9 44.12 21.35 11.84
CA GLY A 9 43.64 20.19 11.12
C GLY A 9 42.19 20.40 10.68
N THR A 10 41.94 20.63 9.40
CA THR A 10 40.61 20.60 8.81
C THR A 10 40.18 19.13 8.59
N SER A 11 39.33 18.64 9.48
CA SER A 11 38.65 17.35 9.26
C SER A 11 37.58 17.55 8.20
N ALA A 12 37.86 17.13 6.96
CA ALA A 12 36.87 17.00 5.93
C ALA A 12 35.95 15.79 6.25
N PHE A 13 34.75 16.07 6.73
CA PHE A 13 33.69 15.06 6.77
C PHE A 13 33.27 14.78 5.31
N ALA A 14 33.71 13.65 4.77
CA ALA A 14 33.16 13.09 3.53
C ALA A 14 31.74 12.60 3.83
N LEU A 15 30.72 13.39 3.45
CA LEU A 15 29.36 12.90 3.32
C LEU A 15 29.35 11.91 2.15
N THR A 16 29.49 10.62 2.46
CA THR A 16 29.12 9.55 1.53
C THR A 16 27.60 9.58 1.46
N ALA A 17 27.05 10.17 0.40
CA ALA A 17 25.65 9.97 0.03
C ALA A 17 25.50 8.48 -0.26
N LEU A 18 24.88 7.74 0.65
CA LEU A 18 24.35 6.42 0.38
C LEU A 18 23.22 6.62 -0.63
N TRP A 19 23.54 6.40 -1.89
CA TRP A 19 22.51 6.26 -2.92
C TRP A 19 21.77 4.98 -2.59
N ALA A 20 20.52 5.08 -2.13
CA ALA A 20 19.63 3.94 -2.05
C ALA A 20 19.57 3.31 -3.43
N VAL A 21 19.94 2.06 -3.55
CA VAL A 21 19.83 1.30 -4.81
C VAL A 21 18.37 0.91 -4.93
N HIS A 22 17.54 1.82 -5.46
CA HIS A 22 16.17 1.46 -5.81
C HIS A 22 16.19 0.36 -6.84
N MET A 23 15.42 -0.68 -6.61
CA MET A 23 15.20 -1.70 -7.65
C MET A 23 14.63 -1.00 -8.90
N PRO A 24 15.15 -1.32 -10.10
CA PRO A 24 14.66 -0.71 -11.32
C PRO A 24 13.18 -1.05 -11.49
N PHE A 25 12.41 -0.09 -12.01
CA PHE A 25 11.01 -0.32 -12.35
C PHE A 25 10.88 -1.54 -13.27
N ARG A 26 9.96 -2.41 -12.94
CA ARG A 26 9.56 -3.55 -13.77
C ARG A 26 8.04 -3.67 -13.77
N GLU A 27 7.47 -3.82 -14.97
CA GLU A 27 6.06 -4.13 -15.14
C GLU A 27 5.84 -5.65 -15.08
N TYR A 28 4.76 -6.06 -14.45
CA TYR A 28 4.38 -7.47 -14.27
C TYR A 28 3.04 -7.76 -14.97
N PRO A 29 2.80 -8.98 -15.44
CA PRO A 29 1.47 -9.38 -15.87
C PRO A 29 0.54 -9.47 -14.65
N GLY A 30 -0.59 -8.79 -14.73
CA GLY A 30 -1.64 -8.81 -13.71
C GLY A 30 -2.69 -9.89 -13.96
N VAL A 31 -3.54 -10.15 -12.97
CA VAL A 31 -4.68 -11.08 -13.12
C VAL A 31 -5.74 -10.55 -14.08
N GLU A 32 -5.80 -9.25 -14.29
CA GLU A 32 -6.77 -8.54 -15.13
C GLU A 32 -6.13 -7.94 -16.38
N TYR A 33 -4.91 -7.42 -16.27
CA TYR A 33 -4.20 -6.73 -17.35
C TYR A 33 -2.89 -7.44 -17.69
N ARG A 34 -2.59 -7.48 -18.99
CA ARG A 34 -1.29 -7.93 -19.49
C ARG A 34 -0.30 -6.76 -19.46
N VAL A 35 0.98 -7.08 -19.51
CA VAL A 35 2.02 -6.07 -19.71
C VAL A 35 1.73 -5.27 -20.98
N GLY A 36 1.67 -3.95 -20.85
CA GLY A 36 1.41 -3.02 -21.96
C GLY A 36 -0.07 -2.73 -22.24
N ASP A 37 -1.05 -3.41 -21.60
CA ASP A 37 -2.48 -3.09 -21.77
C ASP A 37 -2.80 -1.67 -21.26
N ILE A 38 -2.15 -1.27 -20.18
CA ILE A 38 -2.21 0.09 -19.65
C ILE A 38 -0.90 0.80 -19.99
N PRO A 39 -0.91 1.87 -20.80
CA PRO A 39 0.31 2.54 -21.24
C PRO A 39 1.16 3.07 -20.09
N LEU A 40 2.48 2.97 -20.23
CA LEU A 40 3.40 3.62 -19.30
C LEU A 40 3.29 5.14 -19.43
N PRO A 41 3.12 5.86 -18.32
CA PRO A 41 3.11 7.31 -18.33
C PRO A 41 4.51 7.86 -18.67
N PRO A 42 4.61 9.08 -19.27
CA PRO A 42 5.89 9.62 -19.73
C PRO A 42 6.90 9.90 -18.60
N ASP A 43 6.43 10.03 -17.37
CA ASP A 43 7.23 10.28 -16.15
C ASP A 43 7.66 9.01 -15.40
N TRP A 44 7.56 7.84 -16.03
CA TRP A 44 7.80 6.56 -15.37
C TRP A 44 9.23 6.38 -14.80
N GLN A 45 10.21 7.11 -15.32
CA GLN A 45 11.60 7.09 -14.85
C GLN A 45 11.95 8.23 -13.88
N GLU A 46 10.99 9.12 -13.58
CA GLU A 46 11.26 10.23 -12.67
C GLU A 46 11.53 9.74 -11.25
N GLN A 47 12.55 10.32 -10.62
CA GLN A 47 12.80 10.16 -9.19
C GLN A 47 11.95 11.17 -8.44
N THR A 48 11.09 10.68 -7.56
CA THR A 48 10.10 11.50 -6.86
C THR A 48 10.09 11.19 -5.37
N GLU A 49 9.53 12.09 -4.57
CA GLU A 49 9.46 11.91 -3.11
C GLU A 49 8.42 10.85 -2.70
N TRP A 50 7.46 10.55 -3.58
CA TRP A 50 6.47 9.51 -3.36
C TRP A 50 6.17 8.76 -4.67
N ALA A 51 5.98 7.47 -4.57
CA ALA A 51 5.44 6.61 -5.62
C ALA A 51 4.43 5.63 -5.00
N PHE A 52 3.52 5.11 -5.80
CA PHE A 52 2.61 4.06 -5.37
C PHE A 52 3.41 2.76 -5.18
N ALA A 53 3.82 2.45 -3.96
CA ALA A 53 4.55 1.24 -3.65
C ALA A 53 3.58 0.09 -3.37
N ARG A 54 3.53 -0.88 -4.30
CA ARG A 54 2.65 -2.06 -4.22
C ARG A 54 3.39 -3.25 -3.65
N LEU A 55 2.90 -3.78 -2.54
CA LEU A 55 3.51 -4.94 -1.89
C LEU A 55 3.26 -6.23 -2.67
N MET A 56 4.33 -6.91 -3.03
CA MET A 56 4.33 -8.28 -3.58
C MET A 56 4.36 -9.29 -2.43
N TYR A 57 3.57 -10.35 -2.52
CA TYR A 57 3.49 -11.36 -1.47
C TYR A 57 3.16 -12.76 -2.01
N PRO A 58 3.63 -13.85 -1.35
CA PRO A 58 3.25 -15.22 -1.69
C PRO A 58 1.82 -15.54 -1.24
N PRO A 59 1.07 -16.32 -2.05
CA PRO A 59 -0.29 -16.72 -1.72
C PRO A 59 -0.34 -17.79 -0.64
N ALA A 60 -1.42 -17.82 0.15
CA ALA A 60 -1.69 -18.88 1.12
C ALA A 60 -1.93 -20.23 0.43
N PRO A 61 -1.38 -21.35 0.96
CA PRO A 61 -1.37 -22.66 0.30
C PRO A 61 -2.76 -23.25 0.02
N TYR A 62 -3.75 -22.96 0.85
CA TYR A 62 -5.11 -23.50 0.71
C TYR A 62 -5.98 -22.72 -0.30
N ARG A 63 -5.51 -21.61 -0.81
CA ARG A 63 -6.12 -20.87 -1.92
C ARG A 63 -5.63 -21.36 -3.29
N ARG A 64 -4.92 -22.49 -3.37
CA ARG A 64 -4.45 -23.13 -4.61
C ARG A 64 -5.54 -23.50 -5.63
N GLY A 65 -6.82 -23.44 -5.26
CA GLY A 65 -7.95 -23.66 -6.17
C GLY A 65 -8.20 -22.52 -7.17
N PHE A 66 -7.60 -21.38 -7.01
CA PHE A 66 -7.56 -20.34 -8.04
C PHE A 66 -6.61 -20.77 -9.16
N ARG A 67 -6.93 -20.43 -10.42
CA ARG A 67 -6.25 -20.80 -11.69
C ARG A 67 -4.73 -20.66 -11.72
N PHE A 68 -4.11 -20.16 -10.64
CA PHE A 68 -2.70 -19.78 -10.53
C PHE A 68 -1.85 -20.68 -9.63
N GLY A 69 -2.38 -21.82 -9.21
CA GLY A 69 -1.63 -22.80 -8.40
C GLY A 69 -0.42 -23.35 -9.16
N GLY A 70 0.78 -22.96 -8.71
CA GLY A 70 2.04 -23.42 -9.29
C GLY A 70 2.87 -22.35 -10.01
N TRP A 71 2.36 -21.12 -10.14
CA TRP A 71 3.11 -19.99 -10.70
C TRP A 71 4.03 -19.36 -9.64
N ASP A 72 5.16 -18.88 -10.09
CA ASP A 72 6.05 -18.08 -9.29
C ASP A 72 5.40 -16.71 -9.02
N TRP A 73 4.96 -16.47 -7.78
CA TRP A 73 4.29 -15.25 -7.38
C TRP A 73 5.14 -13.99 -7.61
N THR A 74 6.48 -14.16 -7.67
CA THR A 74 7.41 -13.06 -7.97
C THR A 74 7.35 -12.60 -9.43
N GLN A 75 6.64 -13.33 -10.30
CA GLN A 75 6.49 -12.99 -11.72
C GLN A 75 5.10 -12.41 -12.07
N GLY A 76 4.29 -12.07 -11.08
CA GLY A 76 2.93 -11.56 -11.30
C GLY A 76 1.87 -12.66 -11.36
N LEU A 77 0.71 -12.38 -11.97
CA LEU A 77 -0.43 -13.30 -12.12
C LEU A 77 -0.91 -13.92 -10.80
N THR A 78 -0.84 -13.19 -9.71
CA THR A 78 -1.29 -13.58 -8.37
C THR A 78 -2.09 -12.45 -7.73
N MET A 79 -2.68 -12.68 -6.55
CA MET A 79 -3.62 -11.73 -5.97
C MET A 79 -3.01 -10.37 -5.60
N TRP A 80 -1.68 -10.26 -5.42
CA TRP A 80 -1.08 -8.94 -5.27
C TRP A 80 -1.15 -8.07 -6.53
N THR A 81 -1.48 -8.68 -7.70
CA THR A 81 -1.70 -7.97 -8.96
C THR A 81 -3.19 -7.71 -9.27
N GLN A 82 -4.08 -7.85 -8.28
CA GLN A 82 -5.48 -7.43 -8.43
C GLN A 82 -5.50 -5.91 -8.67
N ASP A 83 -6.31 -5.42 -9.61
CA ASP A 83 -6.44 -4.01 -10.04
C ASP A 83 -5.15 -3.39 -10.62
N TYR A 84 -4.06 -4.14 -10.65
CA TYR A 84 -2.73 -3.73 -11.11
C TYR A 84 -2.63 -3.79 -12.65
N PRO A 85 -2.05 -2.78 -13.29
CA PRO A 85 -1.48 -1.54 -12.75
C PRO A 85 -2.45 -0.34 -12.84
N ARG A 86 -3.70 -0.57 -13.22
CA ARG A 86 -4.64 0.51 -13.55
C ARG A 86 -5.01 1.34 -12.33
N ALA A 87 -5.32 0.70 -11.20
CA ALA A 87 -5.60 1.41 -9.95
C ALA A 87 -4.45 2.34 -9.56
N ASP A 88 -3.22 1.84 -9.62
CA ASP A 88 -2.01 2.56 -9.24
C ASP A 88 -1.78 3.78 -10.13
N ARG A 89 -1.92 3.59 -11.46
CA ARG A 89 -1.73 4.63 -12.49
C ARG A 89 -2.86 5.64 -12.56
N HIS A 90 -4.02 5.34 -11.98
CA HIS A 90 -5.10 6.33 -11.77
C HIS A 90 -4.91 7.09 -10.45
N PHE A 91 -4.50 6.40 -9.39
CA PHE A 91 -4.38 7.03 -8.07
C PHE A 91 -3.15 7.95 -7.95
N ALA A 92 -1.98 7.57 -8.49
CA ALA A 92 -0.77 8.38 -8.39
C ALA A 92 -0.94 9.81 -8.98
N PRO A 93 -1.52 10.01 -10.18
CA PRO A 93 -1.87 11.36 -10.67
C PRO A 93 -2.86 12.12 -9.80
N ALA A 94 -3.78 11.42 -9.10
CA ALA A 94 -4.70 12.07 -8.17
C ALA A 94 -3.94 12.62 -6.96
N ILE A 95 -3.01 11.87 -6.37
CA ILE A 95 -2.12 12.37 -5.31
C ILE A 95 -1.36 13.61 -5.77
N ARG A 96 -0.73 13.58 -6.96
CA ARG A 96 -0.02 14.74 -7.51
C ARG A 96 -0.90 15.99 -7.68
N ARG A 97 -2.17 15.81 -8.03
CA ARG A 97 -3.12 16.92 -8.24
C ARG A 97 -3.70 17.48 -6.95
N LEU A 98 -3.94 16.61 -5.96
CA LEU A 98 -4.66 16.94 -4.74
C LEU A 98 -3.74 17.27 -3.57
N THR A 99 -2.45 17.07 -3.73
CA THR A 99 -1.42 17.34 -2.71
C THR A 99 -0.29 18.19 -3.30
N ARG A 100 0.73 18.48 -2.49
CA ARG A 100 1.97 19.13 -2.96
C ARG A 100 3.12 18.15 -3.14
N LEU A 101 2.85 16.85 -3.04
CA LEU A 101 3.87 15.82 -3.21
C LEU A 101 4.35 15.77 -4.66
N HIS A 102 5.65 15.61 -4.85
CA HIS A 102 6.23 15.27 -6.14
C HIS A 102 6.06 13.77 -6.36
N VAL A 103 5.20 13.40 -7.31
CA VAL A 103 4.74 12.02 -7.55
C VAL A 103 4.97 11.64 -8.99
N ARG A 104 5.58 10.50 -9.25
CA ARG A 104 5.55 9.87 -10.57
C ARG A 104 4.25 9.11 -10.78
N SER A 105 3.80 9.01 -12.01
CA SER A 105 2.50 8.42 -12.37
C SER A 105 2.53 6.90 -12.54
N VAL A 106 3.64 6.26 -12.16
CA VAL A 106 3.81 4.80 -12.24
C VAL A 106 4.12 4.23 -10.86
N GLU A 107 3.62 3.06 -10.63
CA GLU A 107 3.79 2.27 -9.41
C GLU A 107 5.23 1.76 -9.23
N GLN A 108 5.51 1.22 -8.05
CA GLN A 108 6.70 0.41 -7.75
C GLN A 108 6.26 -0.88 -7.05
N PRO A 109 6.29 -2.04 -7.73
CA PRO A 109 6.16 -3.32 -7.04
C PRO A 109 7.35 -3.56 -6.11
N VAL A 110 7.07 -3.90 -4.85
CA VAL A 110 8.07 -4.05 -3.78
C VAL A 110 7.99 -5.46 -3.21
N ASN A 111 9.10 -6.19 -3.30
CA ASN A 111 9.25 -7.49 -2.66
C ASN A 111 10.06 -7.33 -1.36
N LEU A 112 9.53 -7.80 -0.24
CA LEU A 112 10.16 -7.70 1.08
C LEU A 112 11.53 -8.40 1.18
N ASP A 113 11.84 -9.30 0.26
CA ASP A 113 13.11 -10.02 0.22
C ASP A 113 14.21 -9.25 -0.55
N ASP A 114 13.88 -8.20 -1.31
CA ASP A 114 14.83 -7.43 -2.13
C ASP A 114 15.55 -6.32 -1.35
N GLY A 115 15.04 -5.94 -0.17
CA GLY A 115 15.69 -4.99 0.75
C GLY A 115 15.43 -3.51 0.47
N ASP A 116 14.73 -3.16 -0.61
CA ASP A 116 14.38 -1.78 -0.99
C ASP A 116 13.08 -1.27 -0.34
N VAL A 117 12.40 -2.09 0.46
CA VAL A 117 11.15 -1.72 1.15
C VAL A 117 11.30 -0.46 2.01
N PHE A 118 12.50 -0.21 2.55
CA PHE A 118 12.79 0.94 3.40
C PHE A 118 12.87 2.28 2.66
N ASP A 119 12.87 2.26 1.33
CA ASP A 119 12.90 3.46 0.49
C ASP A 119 11.48 4.04 0.26
N TRP A 120 10.45 3.30 0.66
CA TRP A 120 9.05 3.64 0.39
C TRP A 120 8.32 3.96 1.69
N PRO A 121 7.87 5.21 1.93
CA PRO A 121 7.20 5.59 3.18
C PRO A 121 5.82 4.96 3.35
N TRP A 122 5.19 4.55 2.24
CA TRP A 122 3.84 4.00 2.20
C TRP A 122 3.79 2.77 1.29
N LEU A 123 3.21 1.69 1.78
CA LEU A 123 2.96 0.45 1.04
C LEU A 123 1.47 0.19 0.92
N TYR A 124 1.05 -0.30 -0.23
CA TYR A 124 -0.30 -0.81 -0.48
C TYR A 124 -0.29 -2.31 -0.72
N ALA A 125 -1.16 -3.02 -0.03
CA ALA A 125 -1.36 -4.45 -0.19
C ALA A 125 -2.85 -4.75 -0.40
N VAL A 126 -3.21 -5.23 -1.60
CA VAL A 126 -4.56 -5.64 -1.96
C VAL A 126 -4.77 -7.13 -1.67
N GLN A 127 -6.01 -7.59 -1.44
CA GLN A 127 -6.37 -9.00 -1.26
C GLN A 127 -5.56 -9.74 -0.18
N THR A 128 -5.24 -9.02 0.90
CA THR A 128 -4.37 -9.54 1.99
C THR A 128 -4.97 -10.73 2.74
N GLY A 129 -6.25 -11.00 2.58
CA GLY A 129 -6.91 -12.23 3.01
C GLY A 129 -6.47 -13.50 2.26
N THR A 130 -5.58 -13.36 1.27
CA THR A 130 -5.04 -14.47 0.48
C THR A 130 -3.53 -14.65 0.64
N TRP A 131 -2.86 -13.80 1.40
CA TRP A 131 -1.41 -13.83 1.55
C TRP A 131 -0.91 -14.84 2.58
N ARG A 132 0.36 -15.21 2.47
CA ARG A 132 1.11 -15.89 3.52
C ARG A 132 2.57 -15.46 3.48
N LEU A 133 2.92 -14.49 4.27
CA LEU A 133 4.29 -14.02 4.37
C LEU A 133 5.20 -15.13 4.94
N THR A 134 6.42 -15.24 4.44
CA THR A 134 7.45 -16.08 5.05
C THR A 134 7.93 -15.44 6.36
N ASP A 135 8.73 -16.17 7.16
CA ASP A 135 9.26 -15.61 8.40
C ASP A 135 10.25 -14.46 8.12
N SER A 136 11.04 -14.55 7.04
CA SER A 136 11.91 -13.46 6.59
C SER A 136 11.11 -12.23 6.17
N GLN A 137 10.06 -12.40 5.38
CA GLN A 137 9.19 -11.31 4.95
C GLN A 137 8.45 -10.67 6.14
N ALA A 138 7.96 -11.47 7.08
CA ALA A 138 7.33 -10.96 8.29
C ALA A 138 8.31 -10.14 9.14
N ALA A 139 9.58 -10.56 9.23
CA ALA A 139 10.64 -9.82 9.93
C ALA A 139 10.99 -8.52 9.20
N SER A 140 11.11 -8.54 7.87
CA SER A 140 11.38 -7.35 7.05
C SER A 140 10.24 -6.33 7.16
N LEU A 141 8.98 -6.77 7.04
CA LEU A 141 7.81 -5.89 7.19
C LEU A 141 7.71 -5.33 8.62
N ARG A 142 8.03 -6.11 9.65
CA ARG A 142 8.11 -5.61 11.03
C ARG A 142 9.11 -4.48 11.15
N GLU A 143 10.33 -4.70 10.67
CA GLU A 143 11.39 -3.69 10.72
C GLU A 143 10.98 -2.41 9.97
N TYR A 144 10.36 -2.56 8.80
CA TYR A 144 9.82 -1.45 8.03
C TYR A 144 8.81 -0.61 8.85
N LEU A 145 7.83 -1.26 9.47
CA LEU A 145 6.81 -0.58 10.27
C LEU A 145 7.40 0.08 11.52
N LEU A 146 8.35 -0.58 12.20
CA LEU A 146 9.02 -0.03 13.38
C LEU A 146 9.92 1.17 13.07
N ARG A 147 10.45 1.26 11.85
CA ARG A 147 11.23 2.42 11.37
C ARG A 147 10.37 3.60 10.93
N GLY A 148 9.07 3.47 10.96
CA GLY A 148 8.15 4.54 10.57
C GLY A 148 7.41 4.32 9.26
N GLY A 149 7.62 3.20 8.58
CA GLY A 149 6.86 2.82 7.40
C GLY A 149 5.38 2.66 7.71
N PHE A 150 4.56 2.76 6.67
CA PHE A 150 3.10 2.64 6.75
C PHE A 150 2.57 1.61 5.76
N LEU A 151 1.64 0.76 6.21
CA LEU A 151 1.00 -0.26 5.37
C LEU A 151 -0.50 -0.02 5.28
N MET A 152 -1.04 0.10 4.06
CA MET A 152 -2.47 0.04 3.79
C MET A 152 -2.83 -1.34 3.26
N CYS A 153 -3.79 -2.01 3.93
CA CYS A 153 -4.34 -3.31 3.51
C CYS A 153 -5.78 -3.14 3.05
N ASP A 154 -6.12 -3.70 1.89
CA ASP A 154 -7.39 -3.45 1.22
C ASP A 154 -7.98 -4.72 0.58
N ASP A 155 -9.26 -4.68 0.27
CA ASP A 155 -10.04 -5.65 -0.49
C ASP A 155 -9.91 -7.10 -0.02
N PHE A 156 -10.28 -7.37 1.23
CA PHE A 156 -10.45 -8.72 1.74
C PHE A 156 -11.68 -8.82 2.65
N TRP A 157 -12.32 -10.01 2.72
CA TRP A 157 -13.71 -10.11 3.09
C TRP A 157 -14.02 -11.34 3.94
N GLY A 158 -14.82 -11.13 4.98
CA GLY A 158 -15.32 -12.19 5.85
C GLY A 158 -14.27 -12.80 6.78
N ASP A 159 -14.74 -13.58 7.75
CA ASP A 159 -13.92 -14.10 8.84
C ASP A 159 -12.76 -14.99 8.34
N SER A 160 -12.98 -15.77 7.30
CA SER A 160 -11.94 -16.67 6.77
C SER A 160 -10.74 -15.93 6.19
N GLU A 161 -10.96 -14.80 5.49
CA GLU A 161 -9.89 -13.98 4.96
C GLU A 161 -9.24 -13.14 6.06
N TRP A 162 -10.04 -12.70 7.03
CA TRP A 162 -9.53 -12.04 8.23
C TRP A 162 -8.52 -12.92 8.99
N GLU A 163 -8.84 -14.21 9.20
CA GLU A 163 -7.92 -15.11 9.91
C GLU A 163 -6.62 -15.35 9.12
N VAL A 164 -6.69 -15.45 7.79
CA VAL A 164 -5.50 -15.55 6.92
C VAL A 164 -4.63 -14.29 7.03
N PHE A 165 -5.26 -13.12 6.97
CA PHE A 165 -4.59 -11.85 7.18
C PHE A 165 -3.87 -11.80 8.54
N MET A 166 -4.60 -12.13 9.60
CA MET A 166 -4.07 -12.09 10.97
C MET A 166 -3.00 -13.16 11.23
N GLU A 167 -3.00 -14.31 10.54
CA GLU A 167 -1.93 -15.31 10.66
C GLU A 167 -0.56 -14.70 10.33
N SER A 168 -0.46 -13.91 9.26
CA SER A 168 0.76 -13.18 8.91
C SER A 168 1.02 -12.00 9.85
N MET A 169 0.00 -11.20 10.16
CA MET A 169 0.17 -10.00 11.00
C MET A 169 0.58 -10.30 12.44
N ARG A 170 0.14 -11.41 13.02
CA ARG A 170 0.61 -11.87 14.34
C ARG A 170 2.12 -12.18 14.37
N ARG A 171 2.70 -12.55 13.22
CA ARG A 171 4.16 -12.73 13.07
C ARG A 171 4.86 -11.41 12.77
N VAL A 172 4.23 -10.51 12.02
CA VAL A 172 4.76 -9.17 11.75
C VAL A 172 4.78 -8.33 13.03
N LEU A 173 3.66 -8.21 13.72
CA LEU A 173 3.51 -7.39 14.94
C LEU A 173 2.97 -8.23 16.12
N PRO A 174 3.80 -9.08 16.73
CA PRO A 174 3.37 -9.94 17.83
C PRO A 174 2.82 -9.11 19.00
N GLY A 175 1.69 -9.56 19.54
CA GLY A 175 1.07 -8.92 20.71
C GLY A 175 0.31 -7.62 20.42
N ARG A 176 0.27 -7.14 19.18
CA ARG A 176 -0.47 -5.94 18.80
C ARG A 176 -1.82 -6.33 18.17
N PRO A 177 -2.95 -5.92 18.76
CA PRO A 177 -4.27 -6.19 18.19
C PRO A 177 -4.55 -5.26 16.99
N ALA A 178 -5.29 -5.78 16.02
CA ALA A 178 -6.02 -4.92 15.10
C ALA A 178 -7.29 -4.44 15.76
N VAL A 179 -7.50 -3.14 15.82
CA VAL A 179 -8.65 -2.50 16.49
C VAL A 179 -9.50 -1.73 15.49
N ASP A 180 -10.78 -1.56 15.77
CA ASP A 180 -11.65 -0.66 15.02
C ASP A 180 -11.22 0.79 15.33
N LEU A 181 -11.00 1.59 14.28
CA LEU A 181 -10.57 2.98 14.42
C LEU A 181 -11.77 3.86 14.76
N PRO A 182 -11.69 4.73 15.79
CA PRO A 182 -12.74 5.68 16.09
C PRO A 182 -12.87 6.74 14.99
N ASP A 183 -14.05 7.36 14.87
CA ASP A 183 -14.25 8.42 13.88
C ASP A 183 -13.33 9.62 14.08
N SER A 184 -12.84 9.85 15.29
CA SER A 184 -11.88 10.90 15.64
C SER A 184 -10.43 10.56 15.31
N GLU A 185 -10.14 9.40 14.69
CA GLU A 185 -8.77 9.03 14.36
C GLU A 185 -8.15 10.01 13.36
N ALA A 186 -6.91 10.43 13.63
CA ALA A 186 -6.24 11.48 12.86
C ALA A 186 -6.16 11.19 11.36
N ILE A 187 -6.01 9.93 10.96
CA ILE A 187 -5.95 9.53 9.56
C ILE A 187 -7.22 9.92 8.78
N PHE A 188 -8.37 10.01 9.44
CA PHE A 188 -9.63 10.40 8.81
C PHE A 188 -9.82 11.90 8.66
N HIS A 189 -8.87 12.72 9.19
CA HIS A 189 -8.94 14.18 9.21
C HIS A 189 -7.67 14.86 8.70
N THR A 190 -6.76 14.10 8.05
CA THR A 190 -5.45 14.62 7.64
C THR A 190 -5.55 15.70 6.56
N VAL A 191 -6.39 15.50 5.54
CA VAL A 191 -6.67 16.44 4.44
C VAL A 191 -8.16 16.65 4.29
N TYR A 192 -8.91 15.58 4.27
CA TYR A 192 -10.38 15.57 4.18
C TYR A 192 -10.99 15.07 5.47
N ASP A 193 -12.14 15.64 5.86
CA ASP A 193 -12.99 15.05 6.90
C ASP A 193 -13.76 13.87 6.33
N LEU A 194 -13.45 12.67 6.81
CA LEU A 194 -14.07 11.42 6.35
C LEU A 194 -15.12 10.89 7.32
N ASN A 195 -15.91 11.77 7.94
CA ASN A 195 -17.01 11.40 8.87
C ASN A 195 -18.12 10.62 8.15
N ASP A 196 -18.23 10.75 6.84
CA ASP A 196 -19.23 10.12 5.98
C ASP A 196 -18.74 8.83 5.32
N ARG A 197 -17.71 8.17 5.88
CA ARG A 197 -17.19 6.91 5.33
C ARG A 197 -18.28 5.84 5.25
N TYR A 198 -18.41 5.26 4.10
CA TYR A 198 -19.29 4.12 3.83
C TYR A 198 -18.51 3.03 3.08
N GLN A 199 -19.13 1.88 2.90
CA GLN A 199 -18.51 0.78 2.15
C GLN A 199 -18.21 1.20 0.72
N VAL A 200 -16.95 1.09 0.31
CA VAL A 200 -16.55 1.23 -1.09
C VAL A 200 -16.76 -0.11 -1.77
N ALA A 201 -17.63 -0.10 -2.77
CA ALA A 201 -18.06 -1.32 -3.43
C ALA A 201 -17.10 -1.72 -4.56
N SER A 202 -16.83 -3.02 -4.71
CA SER A 202 -16.17 -3.51 -5.90
C SER A 202 -17.02 -3.30 -7.15
N ARG A 203 -16.37 -3.18 -8.32
CA ARG A 203 -17.04 -3.14 -9.62
C ARG A 203 -18.00 -4.33 -9.80
N GLY A 204 -17.53 -5.52 -9.42
CA GLY A 204 -18.34 -6.72 -9.48
C GLY A 204 -19.57 -6.68 -8.57
N SER A 205 -19.48 -6.08 -7.39
CA SER A 205 -20.63 -5.89 -6.48
C SER A 205 -21.61 -4.85 -7.04
N VAL A 206 -21.12 -3.72 -7.55
CA VAL A 206 -21.95 -2.69 -8.22
C VAL A 206 -22.76 -3.31 -9.35
N ASN A 207 -22.16 -4.12 -10.21
CA ASN A 207 -22.84 -4.79 -11.30
C ASN A 207 -23.95 -5.77 -10.84
N ARG A 208 -23.88 -6.22 -9.58
CA ARG A 208 -24.92 -7.05 -8.94
C ARG A 208 -25.92 -6.24 -8.09
N GLY A 209 -25.83 -4.91 -8.12
CA GLY A 209 -26.71 -4.02 -7.35
C GLY A 209 -26.47 -4.04 -5.84
N ARG A 210 -25.24 -4.38 -5.38
CA ARG A 210 -24.86 -4.48 -3.97
C ARG A 210 -23.53 -3.77 -3.70
N THR A 211 -23.14 -3.63 -2.45
CA THR A 211 -21.87 -3.01 -2.06
C THR A 211 -20.87 -3.99 -1.47
N ASP A 212 -21.32 -5.12 -0.97
CA ASP A 212 -20.50 -6.15 -0.30
C ASP A 212 -20.19 -7.36 -1.21
N LYS A 213 -19.22 -8.18 -0.81
CA LYS A 213 -18.88 -9.47 -1.42
C LYS A 213 -19.41 -10.67 -0.59
N CYS A 214 -19.84 -10.45 0.66
CA CYS A 214 -20.47 -11.40 1.57
C CYS A 214 -21.67 -10.74 2.26
N GLU A 215 -22.63 -11.52 2.86
CA GLU A 215 -23.85 -11.00 3.45
C GLU A 215 -24.06 -11.52 4.88
N PRO A 216 -24.14 -10.63 5.90
CA PRO A 216 -23.82 -9.21 5.87
C PRO A 216 -22.32 -8.96 6.14
N CYS A 217 -21.71 -8.05 5.38
CA CYS A 217 -20.33 -7.62 5.55
C CYS A 217 -20.27 -6.09 5.63
N PRO A 218 -20.56 -5.47 6.76
CA PRO A 218 -20.44 -4.02 6.89
C PRO A 218 -18.97 -3.59 6.86
N PRO A 219 -18.64 -2.42 6.28
CA PRO A 219 -17.25 -1.95 6.20
C PRO A 219 -16.68 -1.75 7.60
N ARG A 220 -15.43 -2.15 7.78
CA ARG A 220 -14.70 -1.98 9.04
C ARG A 220 -13.37 -1.30 8.79
N TRP A 221 -13.25 -0.09 9.32
CA TRP A 221 -12.04 0.71 9.27
C TRP A 221 -11.20 0.37 10.49
N ARG A 222 -10.15 -0.42 10.28
CA ARG A 222 -9.33 -0.99 11.33
C ARG A 222 -7.89 -0.53 11.23
N GLY A 223 -7.11 -0.75 12.28
CA GLY A 223 -5.69 -0.46 12.25
C GLY A 223 -4.91 -1.14 13.35
N ILE A 224 -3.58 -1.08 13.21
CA ILE A 224 -2.63 -1.55 14.21
C ILE A 224 -1.68 -0.40 14.54
N TYR A 225 -1.57 -0.10 15.83
CA TYR A 225 -0.68 0.95 16.32
C TYR A 225 0.70 0.42 16.67
N ASP A 226 1.72 1.26 16.51
CA ASP A 226 3.08 1.00 16.99
C ASP A 226 3.22 1.31 18.51
N ASP A 227 4.44 1.11 19.07
CA ASP A 227 4.72 1.36 20.49
C ASP A 227 4.61 2.83 20.89
N LYS A 228 4.62 3.74 19.92
CA LYS A 228 4.50 5.19 20.14
C LYS A 228 3.05 5.68 20.01
N GLY A 229 2.12 4.77 19.74
CA GLY A 229 0.71 5.11 19.50
C GLY A 229 0.45 5.68 18.10
N ARG A 230 1.39 5.57 17.15
CA ARG A 230 1.19 5.93 15.75
C ARG A 230 0.47 4.78 15.04
N LEU A 231 -0.54 5.09 14.25
CA LEU A 231 -1.17 4.12 13.37
C LEU A 231 -0.16 3.71 12.28
N SER A 232 0.31 2.48 12.30
CA SER A 232 1.31 1.96 11.36
C SER A 232 0.71 1.08 10.28
N VAL A 233 -0.46 0.48 10.53
CA VAL A 233 -1.21 -0.32 9.55
C VAL A 233 -2.64 0.17 9.52
N ALA A 234 -3.13 0.60 8.37
CA ALA A 234 -4.53 0.89 8.12
C ALA A 234 -5.17 -0.23 7.30
N ILE A 235 -6.38 -0.64 7.70
CA ILE A 235 -7.06 -1.80 7.14
C ILE A 235 -8.46 -1.39 6.72
N THR A 236 -8.75 -1.43 5.43
CA THR A 236 -10.06 -1.17 4.84
C THR A 236 -10.83 -2.48 4.64
N PHE A 237 -11.10 -3.16 5.77
CA PHE A 237 -11.72 -4.47 5.77
C PHE A 237 -13.17 -4.41 5.28
N GLU A 238 -13.56 -5.33 4.41
CA GLU A 238 -14.90 -5.40 3.80
C GLU A 238 -15.23 -4.15 2.97
N SER A 239 -14.21 -3.59 2.32
CA SER A 239 -14.29 -2.53 1.31
C SER A 239 -13.29 -2.79 0.22
N ASP A 240 -13.48 -2.16 -0.94
CA ASP A 240 -12.64 -2.31 -2.13
C ASP A 240 -12.24 -0.91 -2.63
N VAL A 241 -11.23 -0.34 -1.95
CA VAL A 241 -10.75 1.00 -2.30
C VAL A 241 -9.94 0.95 -3.59
N GLY A 242 -9.25 -0.17 -3.87
CA GLY A 242 -8.51 -0.42 -5.10
C GLY A 242 -9.38 -0.31 -6.35
N ASP A 243 -10.54 -0.98 -6.36
CA ASP A 243 -11.53 -0.87 -7.45
C ASP A 243 -12.00 0.57 -7.67
N SER A 244 -12.13 1.36 -6.60
CA SER A 244 -12.55 2.76 -6.72
C SER A 244 -11.54 3.64 -7.43
N TRP A 245 -10.26 3.28 -7.39
CA TRP A 245 -9.19 3.93 -8.15
C TRP A 245 -9.11 3.36 -9.57
N GLU A 246 -9.22 2.03 -9.70
CA GLU A 246 -9.17 1.35 -10.98
C GLU A 246 -10.26 1.85 -11.94
N TRP A 247 -11.48 2.01 -11.44
CA TRP A 247 -12.67 2.37 -12.21
C TRP A 247 -13.04 3.85 -12.08
N ALA A 248 -12.14 4.71 -11.60
CA ALA A 248 -12.43 6.13 -11.38
C ALA A 248 -12.82 6.90 -12.65
N ASP A 249 -12.42 6.44 -13.82
CA ASP A 249 -12.72 7.01 -15.13
C ASP A 249 -13.88 6.31 -15.87
N ASP A 250 -14.42 5.20 -15.31
CA ASP A 250 -15.52 4.45 -15.94
C ASP A 250 -16.86 5.08 -15.60
N PRO A 251 -17.65 5.56 -16.59
CA PRO A 251 -18.93 6.22 -16.35
C PRO A 251 -20.00 5.29 -15.76
N THR A 252 -19.78 3.98 -15.75
CA THR A 252 -20.71 2.99 -15.18
C THR A 252 -20.35 2.62 -13.73
N TYR A 253 -19.18 3.06 -13.24
CA TYR A 253 -18.83 2.95 -11.82
C TYR A 253 -19.29 4.20 -11.07
N PRO A 254 -20.04 4.07 -9.95
CA PRO A 254 -20.60 5.24 -9.28
C PRO A 254 -19.53 6.21 -8.77
N GLU A 255 -19.60 7.46 -9.21
CA GLU A 255 -18.67 8.53 -8.83
C GLU A 255 -18.45 8.64 -7.31
N ARG A 256 -19.52 8.42 -6.52
CA ARG A 256 -19.43 8.47 -5.06
C ARG A 256 -18.36 7.52 -4.48
N PHE A 257 -18.18 6.33 -5.05
CA PHE A 257 -17.17 5.37 -4.59
C PHE A 257 -15.77 5.81 -5.02
N ALA A 258 -15.60 6.25 -6.27
CA ALA A 258 -14.34 6.80 -6.76
C ALA A 258 -13.92 8.03 -5.93
N ALA A 259 -14.84 8.97 -5.71
CA ALA A 259 -14.57 10.17 -4.91
C ALA A 259 -14.21 9.85 -3.45
N LEU A 260 -14.91 8.89 -2.82
CA LEU A 260 -14.59 8.48 -1.45
C LEU A 260 -13.22 7.76 -1.39
N GLY A 261 -12.97 6.80 -2.29
CA GLY A 261 -11.71 6.05 -2.30
C GLY A 261 -10.50 6.95 -2.56
N ILE A 262 -10.61 7.96 -3.44
CA ILE A 262 -9.55 8.95 -3.63
C ILE A 262 -9.31 9.75 -2.35
N ARG A 263 -10.36 10.23 -1.66
CA ARG A 263 -10.22 10.98 -0.40
C ARG A 263 -9.57 10.12 0.71
N ILE A 264 -9.97 8.85 0.83
CA ILE A 264 -9.36 7.89 1.76
C ILE A 264 -7.86 7.74 1.45
N GLY A 265 -7.53 7.45 0.20
CA GLY A 265 -6.14 7.26 -0.19
C GLY A 265 -5.28 8.51 0.03
N VAL A 266 -5.79 9.71 -0.31
CA VAL A 266 -5.09 10.99 -0.05
C VAL A 266 -4.81 11.16 1.44
N ASN A 267 -5.81 10.94 2.30
CA ASN A 267 -5.62 11.04 3.75
C ASN A 267 -4.55 10.06 4.24
N TYR A 268 -4.59 8.80 3.78
CA TYR A 268 -3.67 7.76 4.22
C TYR A 268 -2.23 8.03 3.75
N VAL A 269 -2.05 8.52 2.53
CA VAL A 269 -0.73 8.91 2.02
C VAL A 269 -0.17 10.09 2.80
N ILE A 270 -0.95 11.14 3.00
CA ILE A 270 -0.47 12.33 3.73
C ILE A 270 -0.23 12.00 5.20
N TYR A 271 -1.07 11.17 5.83
CA TYR A 271 -0.82 10.67 7.19
C TYR A 271 0.54 9.95 7.26
N ALA A 272 0.81 9.02 6.33
CA ALA A 272 2.09 8.29 6.28
C ALA A 272 3.31 9.21 6.09
N MET A 273 3.14 10.31 5.34
CA MET A 273 4.22 11.27 5.06
C MET A 273 4.47 12.27 6.21
N THR A 274 3.55 12.38 7.17
CA THR A 274 3.59 13.42 8.22
C THR A 274 3.63 12.90 9.66
N HIS A 275 3.42 11.63 9.88
CA HIS A 275 3.40 10.96 11.19
C HIS A 275 4.37 9.77 11.20
#